data_0283bf69f999a619d38fa8e506674c54
#
_entry.id   0283bf69f999a619d38fa8e506674c54
#
_cell.length_a   1.000
_cell.length_b   1.000
_cell.length_c   1.000
_cell.angle_alpha   90.00
_cell.angle_beta   90.00
_cell.angle_gamma   90.00
#
_symmetry.space_group_name_H-M   'P 1'
#
loop_
_entity.id
_entity.type
_entity.pdbx_description
1 polymer ?
#
loop_
_entity_poly.entity_id
_entity_poly.type
_entity_poly.pdbx_seq_one_letter_code
_entity_poly.pdbx_strand_id
1 'polypeptide(L)'
;MPELPEVESVRRRIAPVLEGRRFERVEISDPRLVRPYEPAEVAAELTGERVESVDRRGKYLIVRFESGRALLIHLRMTGSLGHHERGTEDEEPHRRAVVRLDNGSDVTYRDVRRFGTWLLLERGELEPYLDAKVGEEPLDALFTAARLGAKLERRRAPIKAALLDQRTLAGMGNIYVDEALWRARIHPLRPAETIDRNELRRLHAAIRKSLEVGIARQGSTLRDYRLPDGGQGTMQHEFKVYGRGGEPCDRCGTPIAKSRVGGRGTWFCPTCQPFDPIRSAKERQAARSSSSRPSRSRRQSSV
;
A
#
# COMPACT_ATOMS: atom_id res chain seq x y z
N MET A 1 0.40 10.03 2.73
CA MET A 1 0.75 8.74 3.38
C MET A 1 1.46 7.89 2.33
N PRO A 2 2.66 7.42 2.57
CA PRO A 2 3.31 6.47 1.68
C PRO A 2 2.43 5.25 1.39
N GLU A 3 2.23 4.96 0.10
CA GLU A 3 1.55 3.80 -0.42
C GLU A 3 2.60 2.80 -0.94
N LEU A 4 2.22 1.72 -1.58
CA LEU A 4 3.16 0.68 -2.05
C LEU A 4 4.34 1.26 -2.86
N PRO A 5 4.14 2.14 -3.86
CA PRO A 5 5.27 2.66 -4.65
C PRO A 5 6.25 3.51 -3.85
N GLU A 6 5.76 4.29 -2.89
CA GLU A 6 6.62 5.08 -2.01
C GLU A 6 7.46 4.17 -1.10
N VAL A 7 6.85 3.14 -0.50
CA VAL A 7 7.57 2.19 0.36
C VAL A 7 8.57 1.36 -0.44
N GLU A 8 8.22 0.95 -1.67
CA GLU A 8 9.15 0.25 -2.58
C GLU A 8 10.33 1.12 -2.98
N SER A 9 10.10 2.41 -3.23
CA SER A 9 11.17 3.35 -3.55
C SER A 9 12.12 3.57 -2.38
N VAL A 10 11.60 3.65 -1.16
CA VAL A 10 12.42 3.68 0.06
C VAL A 10 13.21 2.38 0.21
N ARG A 11 12.57 1.21 0.04
CA ARG A 11 13.23 -0.09 0.12
C ARG A 11 14.44 -0.16 -0.82
N ARG A 12 14.25 0.19 -2.08
CA ARG A 12 15.32 0.14 -3.10
C ARG A 12 16.51 1.02 -2.79
N ARG A 13 16.29 2.13 -2.07
CA ARG A 13 17.34 3.07 -1.68
C ARG A 13 18.02 2.67 -0.37
N ILE A 14 17.27 2.08 0.57
CA ILE A 14 17.81 1.74 1.87
C ILE A 14 18.42 0.33 1.94
N ALA A 15 17.97 -0.60 1.08
CA ALA A 15 18.48 -1.95 1.06
C ALA A 15 20.03 -2.01 0.86
N PRO A 16 20.62 -1.33 -0.15
CA PRO A 16 22.07 -1.33 -0.32
C PRO A 16 22.84 -0.72 0.85
N VAL A 17 22.18 0.14 1.64
CA VAL A 17 22.78 0.77 2.83
C VAL A 17 22.81 -0.19 4.02
N LEU A 18 21.74 -1.00 4.18
CA LEU A 18 21.53 -1.84 5.35
C LEU A 18 22.04 -3.28 5.18
N GLU A 19 21.85 -3.87 3.99
CA GLU A 19 22.16 -5.29 3.78
C GLU A 19 23.63 -5.62 4.02
N GLY A 20 23.89 -6.67 4.82
CA GLY A 20 25.20 -7.09 5.27
C GLY A 20 25.79 -6.20 6.38
N ARG A 21 25.12 -5.14 6.82
CA ARG A 21 25.57 -4.27 7.91
C ARG A 21 25.06 -4.75 9.27
N ARG A 22 25.82 -4.40 10.30
CA ARG A 22 25.44 -4.61 11.69
C ARG A 22 24.93 -3.31 12.30
N PHE A 23 23.89 -3.38 13.08
CA PHE A 23 23.42 -2.28 13.91
C PHE A 23 24.36 -2.13 15.12
N GLU A 24 25.31 -1.21 15.04
CA GLU A 24 26.30 -0.98 16.10
C GLU A 24 25.64 -0.29 17.33
N ARG A 25 24.73 0.64 17.08
CA ARG A 25 23.98 1.35 18.13
C ARG A 25 22.61 1.72 17.61
N VAL A 26 21.59 1.54 18.44
CA VAL A 26 20.22 1.95 18.15
C VAL A 26 19.73 2.89 19.26
N GLU A 27 19.15 3.99 18.85
CA GLU A 27 18.51 4.96 19.74
C GLU A 27 17.07 5.18 19.31
N ILE A 28 16.11 5.06 20.24
CA ILE A 28 14.70 5.31 20.01
C ILE A 28 14.23 6.36 21.01
N SER A 29 13.95 7.58 20.52
CA SER A 29 13.58 8.71 21.39
C SER A 29 12.07 8.87 21.57
N ASP A 30 11.24 8.17 20.77
CA ASP A 30 9.78 8.25 20.83
C ASP A 30 9.16 6.91 21.23
N PRO A 31 8.60 6.76 22.45
CA PRO A 31 8.00 5.51 22.88
C PRO A 31 6.77 5.10 22.07
N ARG A 32 6.14 6.01 21.34
CA ARG A 32 5.01 5.67 20.46
C ARG A 32 5.43 4.81 19.28
N LEU A 33 6.69 4.91 18.86
CA LEU A 33 7.23 4.21 17.71
C LEU A 33 7.19 2.69 17.87
N VAL A 34 7.47 2.21 19.09
CA VAL A 34 7.67 0.78 19.40
C VAL A 34 6.59 0.16 20.29
N ARG A 35 5.48 0.89 20.53
CA ARG A 35 4.39 0.36 21.39
C ARG A 35 3.97 -1.07 21.01
N PRO A 36 3.70 -1.90 21.99
CA PRO A 36 3.57 -1.64 23.45
C PRO A 36 4.89 -1.76 24.24
N TYR A 37 6.03 -1.92 23.59
CA TYR A 37 7.32 -2.17 24.20
C TYR A 37 8.02 -0.88 24.65
N GLU A 38 9.01 -1.02 25.54
CA GLU A 38 9.84 0.10 25.98
C GLU A 38 10.96 0.38 24.95
N PRO A 39 11.23 1.68 24.63
CA PRO A 39 12.26 2.06 23.65
C PRO A 39 13.64 1.49 23.94
N ALA A 40 14.05 1.50 25.20
CA ALA A 40 15.38 1.02 25.60
C ALA A 40 15.54 -0.50 25.41
N GLU A 41 14.48 -1.26 25.66
CA GLU A 41 14.46 -2.72 25.43
C GLU A 41 14.59 -3.04 23.95
N VAL A 42 13.73 -2.43 23.11
CA VAL A 42 13.78 -2.65 21.65
C VAL A 42 15.11 -2.19 21.06
N ALA A 43 15.67 -1.07 21.54
CA ALA A 43 16.97 -0.58 21.10
C ALA A 43 18.10 -1.56 21.47
N ALA A 44 18.07 -2.10 22.68
CA ALA A 44 19.05 -3.09 23.13
C ALA A 44 18.97 -4.40 22.31
N GLU A 45 17.76 -4.87 22.02
CA GLU A 45 17.52 -6.07 21.23
C GLU A 45 17.92 -5.92 19.75
N LEU A 46 17.79 -4.73 19.17
CA LEU A 46 18.23 -4.44 17.82
C LEU A 46 19.75 -4.21 17.71
N THR A 47 20.39 -3.78 18.80
CA THR A 47 21.84 -3.55 18.81
C THR A 47 22.59 -4.88 18.68
N GLY A 48 23.53 -4.95 17.74
CA GLY A 48 24.29 -6.15 17.43
C GLY A 48 23.68 -6.99 16.30
N GLU A 49 22.42 -6.79 15.94
CA GLU A 49 21.78 -7.50 14.84
C GLU A 49 22.46 -7.20 13.50
N ARG A 50 22.62 -8.23 12.66
CA ARG A 50 23.14 -8.09 11.30
C ARG A 50 22.02 -8.27 10.30
N VAL A 51 21.92 -7.31 9.37
CA VAL A 51 20.86 -7.30 8.34
C VAL A 51 21.17 -8.33 7.27
N GLU A 52 20.27 -9.28 7.06
CA GLU A 52 20.29 -10.26 5.99
C GLU A 52 19.70 -9.70 4.69
N SER A 53 18.50 -9.12 4.78
CA SER A 53 17.80 -8.53 3.62
C SER A 53 16.83 -7.42 4.04
N VAL A 54 16.46 -6.58 3.05
CA VAL A 54 15.42 -5.56 3.22
C VAL A 54 14.33 -5.78 2.17
N ASP A 55 13.16 -6.18 2.65
CA ASP A 55 12.00 -6.54 1.84
C ASP A 55 10.84 -5.56 2.01
N ARG A 56 9.75 -5.79 1.28
CA ARG A 56 8.49 -5.05 1.40
C ARG A 56 7.29 -6.00 1.26
N ARG A 57 6.30 -5.79 2.10
CA ARG A 57 4.97 -6.37 1.93
C ARG A 57 3.90 -5.28 2.08
N GLY A 58 3.15 -4.99 1.02
CA GLY A 58 2.17 -3.90 1.01
C GLY A 58 2.81 -2.54 1.33
N LYS A 59 2.46 -1.95 2.48
CA LYS A 59 3.02 -0.69 2.98
C LYS A 59 4.02 -0.88 4.12
N TYR A 60 4.42 -2.11 4.38
CA TYR A 60 5.45 -2.44 5.37
C TYR A 60 6.82 -2.58 4.71
N LEU A 61 7.83 -1.94 5.27
CA LEU A 61 9.22 -2.23 5.04
C LEU A 61 9.65 -3.29 6.07
N ILE A 62 10.42 -4.28 5.66
CA ILE A 62 10.81 -5.43 6.46
C ILE A 62 12.32 -5.51 6.45
N VAL A 63 12.97 -5.33 7.60
CA VAL A 63 14.41 -5.59 7.76
C VAL A 63 14.55 -6.95 8.41
N ARG A 64 15.10 -7.93 7.68
CA ARG A 64 15.36 -9.28 8.18
C ARG A 64 16.77 -9.36 8.70
N PHE A 65 16.95 -10.07 9.82
CA PHE A 65 18.23 -10.26 10.46
C PHE A 65 18.71 -11.71 10.37
N GLU A 66 20.04 -11.92 10.38
CA GLU A 66 20.65 -13.25 10.38
C GLU A 66 20.20 -14.12 11.57
N SER A 67 19.78 -13.51 12.68
CA SER A 67 19.16 -14.20 13.82
C SER A 67 17.83 -14.88 13.49
N GLY A 68 17.22 -14.52 12.35
CA GLY A 68 15.87 -14.91 11.93
C GLY A 68 14.76 -14.00 12.45
N ARG A 69 15.10 -12.97 13.25
CA ARG A 69 14.19 -11.89 13.66
C ARG A 69 13.90 -10.94 12.51
N ALA A 70 12.88 -10.10 12.64
CA ALA A 70 12.56 -9.08 11.65
C ALA A 70 12.05 -7.79 12.30
N LEU A 71 12.57 -6.65 11.84
CA LEU A 71 12.01 -5.34 12.17
C LEU A 71 11.02 -4.93 11.08
N LEU A 72 9.75 -4.82 11.47
CA LEU A 72 8.65 -4.40 10.60
C LEU A 72 8.38 -2.92 10.78
N ILE A 73 8.61 -2.12 9.75
CA ILE A 73 8.45 -0.66 9.75
C ILE A 73 7.24 -0.26 8.92
N HIS A 74 6.33 0.51 9.52
CA HIS A 74 5.22 1.14 8.78
C HIS A 74 5.34 2.66 8.85
N LEU A 75 5.60 3.32 7.72
CA LEU A 75 5.83 4.77 7.64
C LEU A 75 4.59 5.61 7.98
N ARG A 76 3.40 5.05 7.88
CA ARG A 76 2.11 5.74 8.11
C ARG A 76 1.99 7.02 7.27
N MET A 77 1.84 8.19 7.94
CA MET A 77 1.49 9.44 7.25
C MET A 77 2.71 10.29 6.90
N THR A 78 3.67 10.38 7.82
CA THR A 78 4.82 11.30 7.76
C THR A 78 6.15 10.63 8.13
N GLY A 79 6.15 9.31 8.35
CA GLY A 79 7.38 8.55 8.59
C GLY A 79 8.26 8.55 7.34
N SER A 80 9.54 8.79 7.52
CA SER A 80 10.57 8.73 6.48
C SER A 80 11.87 8.18 7.07
N LEU A 81 12.65 7.50 6.22
CA LEU A 81 14.00 7.08 6.53
C LEU A 81 14.98 8.02 5.83
N GLY A 82 16.02 8.44 6.53
CA GLY A 82 17.17 9.16 5.99
C GLY A 82 18.44 8.31 6.11
N HIS A 83 19.40 8.52 5.22
CA HIS A 83 20.73 7.94 5.32
C HIS A 83 21.75 9.06 5.34
N HIS A 84 22.65 9.04 6.30
CA HIS A 84 23.68 10.05 6.54
C HIS A 84 25.03 9.36 6.61
N GLU A 85 26.00 9.85 5.83
CA GLU A 85 27.37 9.35 5.88
C GLU A 85 28.05 9.76 7.20
N ARG A 86 29.12 9.05 7.56
CA ARG A 86 29.88 9.31 8.78
C ARG A 86 30.31 10.78 8.88
N GLY A 87 30.03 11.39 10.03
CA GLY A 87 30.41 12.78 10.32
C GLY A 87 29.46 13.85 9.76
N THR A 88 28.38 13.47 9.10
CA THR A 88 27.29 14.37 8.74
C THR A 88 26.23 14.30 9.84
N GLU A 89 26.45 15.00 10.95
CA GLU A 89 25.43 15.11 11.99
C GLU A 89 24.32 16.03 11.49
N ASP A 90 23.13 15.46 11.31
CA ASP A 90 21.94 16.24 11.00
C ASP A 90 21.02 16.28 12.23
N GLU A 91 20.89 17.47 12.83
CA GLU A 91 19.87 17.74 13.84
C GLU A 91 18.49 17.89 13.19
N GLU A 92 18.05 16.90 12.45
CA GLU A 92 16.73 16.93 11.83
C GLU A 92 15.62 17.02 12.91
N PRO A 93 14.74 18.02 12.82
CA PRO A 93 13.60 18.09 13.71
C PRO A 93 12.67 16.87 13.47
N HIS A 94 12.10 16.36 14.57
CA HIS A 94 11.20 15.20 14.55
C HIS A 94 11.87 13.84 14.30
N ARG A 95 13.19 13.73 14.44
CA ARG A 95 13.90 12.45 14.49
C ARG A 95 13.37 11.63 15.68
N ARG A 96 13.00 10.36 15.44
CA ARG A 96 12.38 9.46 16.43
C ARG A 96 13.24 8.24 16.73
N ALA A 97 14.09 7.86 15.79
CA ALA A 97 15.09 6.82 16.01
C ALA A 97 16.33 7.09 15.14
N VAL A 98 17.45 6.55 15.60
CA VAL A 98 18.73 6.53 14.88
C VAL A 98 19.29 5.11 15.00
N VAL A 99 19.78 4.60 13.88
CA VAL A 99 20.53 3.35 13.82
C VAL A 99 21.91 3.68 13.28
N ARG A 100 22.94 3.53 14.10
CA ARG A 100 24.34 3.58 13.68
C ARG A 100 24.75 2.22 13.13
N LEU A 101 25.33 2.23 11.94
CA LEU A 101 25.83 1.03 11.28
C LEU A 101 27.34 0.82 11.56
N ASP A 102 27.83 -0.41 11.41
CA ASP A 102 29.22 -0.81 11.63
C ASP A 102 30.26 -0.12 10.72
N ASN A 103 29.81 0.57 9.66
CA ASN A 103 30.65 1.43 8.82
C ASN A 103 30.67 2.89 9.30
N GLY A 104 29.97 3.21 10.40
CA GLY A 104 29.86 4.53 11.00
C GLY A 104 28.84 5.47 10.35
N SER A 105 28.08 5.02 9.32
CA SER A 105 26.94 5.78 8.80
C SER A 105 25.70 5.63 9.68
N ASP A 106 24.78 6.58 9.59
CA ASP A 106 23.54 6.58 10.35
C ASP A 106 22.33 6.43 9.43
N VAL A 107 21.37 5.61 9.88
CA VAL A 107 20.01 5.60 9.32
C VAL A 107 19.07 6.22 10.34
N THR A 108 18.40 7.30 9.95
CA THR A 108 17.49 8.05 10.80
C THR A 108 16.03 7.74 10.44
N TYR A 109 15.18 7.73 11.45
CA TYR A 109 13.73 7.68 11.27
C TYR A 109 13.11 8.97 11.78
N ARG A 110 12.50 9.73 10.85
CA ARG A 110 11.81 10.99 11.11
C ARG A 110 10.31 10.80 10.99
N ASP A 111 9.52 11.32 11.95
CA ASP A 111 8.06 11.30 11.85
C ASP A 111 7.43 12.49 12.59
N VAL A 112 6.90 13.45 11.82
CA VAL A 112 6.26 14.67 12.33
C VAL A 112 5.01 14.35 13.16
N ARG A 113 4.17 13.44 12.66
CA ARG A 113 2.86 13.12 13.27
C ARG A 113 2.92 11.99 14.30
N ARG A 114 4.04 11.30 14.41
CA ARG A 114 4.26 10.22 15.38
C ARG A 114 3.25 9.07 15.25
N PHE A 115 2.88 8.70 14.03
CA PHE A 115 1.98 7.59 13.71
C PHE A 115 2.69 6.37 13.17
N GLY A 116 3.94 6.50 12.78
CA GLY A 116 4.77 5.39 12.35
C GLY A 116 4.94 4.33 13.42
N THR A 117 5.23 3.13 13.00
CA THR A 117 5.41 2.00 13.92
C THR A 117 6.62 1.16 13.53
N TRP A 118 7.41 0.78 14.52
CA TRP A 118 8.44 -0.23 14.47
C TRP A 118 8.00 -1.40 15.34
N LEU A 119 8.00 -2.60 14.79
CA LEU A 119 7.65 -3.81 15.48
C LEU A 119 8.76 -4.84 15.26
N LEU A 120 9.48 -5.20 16.29
CA LEU A 120 10.42 -6.29 16.28
C LEU A 120 9.66 -7.60 16.49
N LEU A 121 9.87 -8.54 15.60
CA LEU A 121 9.22 -9.84 15.57
C LEU A 121 10.28 -10.94 15.74
N GLU A 122 9.95 -11.94 16.53
CA GLU A 122 10.78 -13.11 16.71
C GLU A 122 10.78 -14.03 15.49
N ARG A 123 11.72 -14.96 15.47
CA ARG A 123 11.80 -15.97 14.41
C ARG A 123 10.47 -16.71 14.26
N GLY A 124 9.94 -16.71 13.03
CA GLY A 124 8.68 -17.39 12.69
C GLY A 124 7.41 -16.57 12.92
N GLU A 125 7.47 -15.38 13.51
CA GLU A 125 6.29 -14.54 13.76
C GLU A 125 5.90 -13.64 12.56
N LEU A 126 6.85 -13.34 11.68
CA LEU A 126 6.66 -12.37 10.60
C LEU A 126 5.53 -12.77 9.64
N GLU A 127 5.59 -13.99 9.09
CA GLU A 127 4.62 -14.43 8.10
C GLU A 127 3.19 -14.54 8.67
N PRO A 128 2.98 -15.17 9.86
CA PRO A 128 1.66 -15.17 10.50
C PRO A 128 1.13 -13.76 10.79
N TYR A 129 1.98 -12.83 11.21
CA TYR A 129 1.58 -11.45 11.44
C TYR A 129 1.12 -10.75 10.16
N LEU A 130 1.89 -10.89 9.07
CA LEU A 130 1.57 -10.30 7.78
C LEU A 130 0.29 -10.91 7.18
N ASP A 131 0.15 -12.23 7.18
CA ASP A 131 -1.00 -12.93 6.61
C ASP A 131 -2.31 -12.55 7.31
N ALA A 132 -2.27 -12.28 8.61
CA ALA A 132 -3.43 -11.80 9.35
C ALA A 132 -3.84 -10.36 9.00
N LYS A 133 -2.93 -9.54 8.46
CA LYS A 133 -3.12 -8.10 8.25
C LYS A 133 -3.17 -7.66 6.80
N VAL A 134 -2.51 -8.39 5.92
CA VAL A 134 -2.22 -7.97 4.54
C VAL A 134 -2.72 -9.01 3.55
N GLY A 135 -3.48 -8.59 2.57
CA GLY A 135 -4.02 -9.44 1.51
C GLY A 135 -3.05 -9.68 0.35
N GLU A 136 -3.62 -9.82 -0.85
CA GLU A 136 -2.87 -10.08 -2.08
C GLU A 136 -1.88 -8.96 -2.40
N GLU A 137 -0.67 -9.33 -2.79
CA GLU A 137 0.34 -8.39 -3.28
C GLU A 137 0.08 -8.10 -4.78
N PRO A 138 -0.29 -6.87 -5.16
CA PRO A 138 -0.80 -6.61 -6.51
C PRO A 138 0.25 -6.72 -7.62
N LEU A 139 1.53 -6.69 -7.28
CA LEU A 139 2.63 -6.83 -8.23
C LEU A 139 3.20 -8.26 -8.30
N ASP A 140 2.73 -9.15 -7.43
CA ASP A 140 3.10 -10.56 -7.49
C ASP A 140 2.67 -11.18 -8.84
N ALA A 141 3.49 -12.08 -9.37
CA ALA A 141 3.20 -12.80 -10.61
C ALA A 141 1.98 -13.72 -10.46
N LEU A 142 1.71 -14.23 -9.26
CA LEU A 142 0.58 -15.09 -8.95
C LEU A 142 -0.73 -14.31 -8.75
N PHE A 143 -0.69 -12.98 -8.60
CA PHE A 143 -1.89 -12.16 -8.51
C PHE A 143 -2.54 -12.01 -9.88
N THR A 144 -3.70 -12.60 -10.08
CA THR A 144 -4.44 -12.61 -11.33
C THR A 144 -5.78 -11.86 -11.23
N ALA A 145 -6.39 -11.53 -12.38
CA ALA A 145 -7.73 -10.96 -12.41
C ALA A 145 -8.78 -11.89 -11.76
N ALA A 146 -8.59 -13.21 -11.85
CA ALA A 146 -9.46 -14.18 -11.19
C ALA A 146 -9.34 -14.12 -9.67
N ARG A 147 -8.12 -14.01 -9.12
CA ARG A 147 -7.89 -13.85 -7.68
C ARG A 147 -8.47 -12.53 -7.18
N LEU A 148 -8.30 -11.43 -7.94
CA LEU A 148 -8.97 -10.15 -7.63
C LEU A 148 -10.49 -10.33 -7.59
N GLY A 149 -11.07 -11.00 -8.59
CA GLY A 149 -12.51 -11.27 -8.64
C GLY A 149 -13.02 -12.04 -7.43
N ALA A 150 -12.34 -13.09 -7.00
CA ALA A 150 -12.68 -13.86 -5.81
C ALA A 150 -12.69 -13.03 -4.53
N LYS A 151 -11.79 -12.03 -4.42
CA LYS A 151 -11.77 -11.08 -3.28
C LYS A 151 -12.92 -10.08 -3.31
N LEU A 152 -13.50 -9.80 -4.47
CA LEU A 152 -14.54 -8.79 -4.67
C LEU A 152 -15.97 -9.37 -4.73
N GLU A 153 -16.12 -10.64 -5.08
CA GLU A 153 -17.39 -11.33 -5.42
C GLU A 153 -18.50 -11.15 -4.39
N ARG A 154 -18.17 -11.05 -3.09
CA ARG A 154 -19.17 -10.91 -2.01
C ARG A 154 -19.15 -9.54 -1.34
N ARG A 155 -18.44 -8.57 -1.94
CA ARG A 155 -18.30 -7.24 -1.34
C ARG A 155 -19.32 -6.26 -1.91
N ARG A 156 -20.32 -5.91 -1.11
CA ARG A 156 -21.33 -4.90 -1.46
C ARG A 156 -20.81 -3.46 -1.36
N ALA A 157 -19.67 -3.27 -0.71
CA ALA A 157 -19.06 -1.96 -0.56
C ALA A 157 -18.70 -1.37 -1.94
N PRO A 158 -18.62 -0.03 -2.07
CA PRO A 158 -18.07 0.62 -3.24
C PRO A 158 -16.70 0.04 -3.61
N ILE A 159 -16.45 -0.14 -4.91
CA ILE A 159 -15.18 -0.73 -5.39
C ILE A 159 -13.95 0.01 -4.86
N LYS A 160 -14.02 1.34 -4.76
CA LYS A 160 -12.94 2.12 -4.16
C LYS A 160 -12.67 1.69 -2.71
N ALA A 161 -13.70 1.55 -1.90
CA ALA A 161 -13.57 1.14 -0.50
C ALA A 161 -13.02 -0.29 -0.39
N ALA A 162 -13.45 -1.20 -1.27
CA ALA A 162 -12.95 -2.57 -1.32
C ALA A 162 -11.46 -2.64 -1.67
N LEU A 163 -10.99 -1.82 -2.61
CA LEU A 163 -9.57 -1.76 -3.02
C LEU A 163 -8.67 -1.06 -1.98
N LEU A 164 -9.22 -0.19 -1.15
CA LEU A 164 -8.49 0.47 -0.06
C LEU A 164 -8.28 -0.44 1.17
N ASP A 165 -9.06 -1.50 1.29
CA ASP A 165 -8.91 -2.48 2.36
C ASP A 165 -7.64 -3.31 2.15
N GLN A 166 -6.66 -3.14 3.05
CA GLN A 166 -5.36 -3.80 2.95
C GLN A 166 -5.46 -5.34 3.05
N ARG A 167 -6.54 -5.90 3.57
CA ARG A 167 -6.83 -7.34 3.57
C ARG A 167 -7.32 -7.85 2.23
N THR A 168 -7.82 -6.97 1.37
CA THR A 168 -8.20 -7.30 -0.01
C THR A 168 -6.97 -7.23 -0.91
N LEU A 169 -6.30 -6.08 -0.89
CA LEU A 169 -5.19 -5.76 -1.77
C LEU A 169 -4.14 -4.95 -1.03
N ALA A 170 -2.97 -5.54 -0.89
CA ALA A 170 -1.86 -4.95 -0.15
C ALA A 170 -1.35 -3.67 -0.84
N GLY A 171 -0.99 -2.67 -0.04
CA GLY A 171 -0.25 -1.53 -0.51
C GLY A 171 -1.05 -0.46 -1.25
N MET A 172 -2.24 -0.75 -1.76
CA MET A 172 -3.09 0.25 -2.41
C MET A 172 -3.55 1.33 -1.43
N GLY A 173 -3.50 2.57 -1.87
CA GLY A 173 -4.02 3.69 -1.10
C GLY A 173 -4.81 4.64 -1.99
N ASN A 174 -5.08 5.85 -1.49
CA ASN A 174 -6.04 6.75 -2.11
C ASN A 174 -5.63 7.25 -3.50
N ILE A 175 -4.34 7.46 -3.72
CA ILE A 175 -3.79 7.91 -4.99
C ILE A 175 -3.97 6.81 -6.05
N TYR A 176 -3.36 5.67 -5.78
CA TYR A 176 -3.29 4.61 -6.79
C TYR A 176 -4.62 3.92 -7.04
N VAL A 177 -5.56 3.95 -6.07
CA VAL A 177 -6.94 3.47 -6.30
C VAL A 177 -7.70 4.38 -7.26
N ASP A 178 -7.66 5.71 -7.08
CA ASP A 178 -8.34 6.63 -8.00
C ASP A 178 -7.75 6.56 -9.42
N GLU A 179 -6.43 6.53 -9.53
CA GLU A 179 -5.73 6.38 -10.81
C GLU A 179 -6.05 5.05 -11.52
N ALA A 180 -6.09 3.94 -10.77
CA ALA A 180 -6.44 2.64 -11.32
C ALA A 180 -7.90 2.58 -11.78
N LEU A 181 -8.84 3.12 -11.01
CA LEU A 181 -10.26 3.16 -11.37
C LEU A 181 -10.51 4.02 -12.61
N TRP A 182 -9.81 5.15 -12.74
CA TRP A 182 -9.88 5.96 -13.96
C TRP A 182 -9.33 5.22 -15.18
N ARG A 183 -8.19 4.53 -15.04
CA ARG A 183 -7.61 3.70 -16.11
C ARG A 183 -8.56 2.59 -16.54
N ALA A 184 -9.20 1.93 -15.58
CA ALA A 184 -10.15 0.84 -15.79
C ALA A 184 -11.52 1.31 -16.30
N ARG A 185 -11.84 2.62 -16.26
CA ARG A 185 -13.15 3.20 -16.56
C ARG A 185 -14.26 2.68 -15.65
N ILE A 186 -13.96 2.53 -14.36
CA ILE A 186 -14.90 2.05 -13.35
C ILE A 186 -15.20 3.18 -12.36
N HIS A 187 -16.48 3.46 -12.15
CA HIS A 187 -16.89 4.49 -11.19
C HIS A 187 -16.56 4.07 -9.75
N PRO A 188 -15.98 4.94 -8.91
CA PRO A 188 -15.55 4.58 -7.55
C PRO A 188 -16.66 4.12 -6.61
N LEU A 189 -17.91 4.51 -6.86
CA LEU A 189 -19.10 4.06 -6.10
C LEU A 189 -19.69 2.74 -6.59
N ARG A 190 -19.23 2.19 -7.72
CA ARG A 190 -19.74 0.92 -8.21
C ARG A 190 -19.59 -0.16 -7.14
N PRO A 191 -20.63 -0.95 -6.83
CA PRO A 191 -20.50 -2.05 -5.88
C PRO A 191 -19.48 -3.08 -6.39
N ALA A 192 -18.57 -3.51 -5.52
CA ALA A 192 -17.46 -4.38 -5.93
C ALA A 192 -17.94 -5.73 -6.48
N GLU A 193 -19.02 -6.30 -5.93
CA GLU A 193 -19.63 -7.55 -6.39
C GLU A 193 -20.24 -7.49 -7.81
N THR A 194 -20.40 -6.28 -8.40
CA THR A 194 -21.01 -6.11 -9.72
C THR A 194 -20.00 -5.92 -10.84
N ILE A 195 -18.72 -6.01 -10.55
CA ILE A 195 -17.65 -5.88 -11.54
C ILE A 195 -17.59 -7.16 -12.36
N ASP A 196 -17.83 -7.07 -13.65
CA ASP A 196 -17.83 -8.21 -14.55
C ASP A 196 -16.41 -8.71 -14.88
N ARG A 197 -16.33 -9.88 -15.56
CA ARG A 197 -15.05 -10.53 -15.90
C ARG A 197 -14.15 -9.64 -16.77
N ASN A 198 -14.72 -8.87 -17.70
CA ASN A 198 -13.94 -7.99 -18.57
C ASN A 198 -13.46 -6.75 -17.82
N GLU A 199 -14.31 -6.20 -16.96
CA GLU A 199 -13.96 -5.12 -16.05
C GLU A 199 -12.88 -5.54 -15.06
N LEU A 200 -12.94 -6.75 -14.52
CA LEU A 200 -11.91 -7.32 -13.65
C LEU A 200 -10.54 -7.40 -14.34
N ARG A 201 -10.50 -7.85 -15.61
CA ARG A 201 -9.25 -7.87 -16.38
C ARG A 201 -8.68 -6.47 -16.57
N ARG A 202 -9.54 -5.49 -16.94
CA ARG A 202 -9.11 -4.08 -17.08
C ARG A 202 -8.65 -3.50 -15.75
N LEU A 203 -9.37 -3.77 -14.67
CA LEU A 203 -9.04 -3.28 -13.33
C LEU A 203 -7.71 -3.85 -12.84
N HIS A 204 -7.51 -5.16 -12.98
CA HIS A 204 -6.24 -5.82 -12.64
C HIS A 204 -5.06 -5.19 -13.39
N ALA A 205 -5.17 -5.04 -14.71
CA ALA A 205 -4.13 -4.40 -15.53
C ALA A 205 -3.90 -2.92 -15.13
N ALA A 206 -4.99 -2.20 -14.82
CA ALA A 206 -4.93 -0.80 -14.40
C ALA A 206 -4.26 -0.63 -13.03
N ILE A 207 -4.53 -1.53 -12.08
CA ILE A 207 -3.88 -1.55 -10.76
C ILE A 207 -2.37 -1.72 -10.93
N ARG A 208 -1.94 -2.77 -11.63
CA ARG A 208 -0.52 -3.04 -11.88
C ARG A 208 0.15 -1.86 -12.57
N LYS A 209 -0.44 -1.36 -13.65
CA LYS A 209 0.12 -0.21 -14.40
C LYS A 209 0.26 1.04 -13.54
N SER A 210 -0.74 1.35 -12.70
CA SER A 210 -0.67 2.52 -11.82
C SER A 210 0.46 2.41 -10.79
N LEU A 211 0.65 1.23 -10.21
CA LEU A 211 1.72 0.96 -9.25
C LEU A 211 3.10 0.94 -9.92
N GLU A 212 3.22 0.33 -11.10
CA GLU A 212 4.47 0.30 -11.88
C GLU A 212 4.94 1.70 -12.26
N VAL A 213 4.02 2.56 -12.74
CA VAL A 213 4.32 3.98 -13.00
C VAL A 213 4.73 4.69 -11.71
N GLY A 214 4.01 4.44 -10.61
CA GLY A 214 4.35 5.01 -9.31
C GLY A 214 5.77 4.65 -8.87
N ILE A 215 6.17 3.38 -9.01
CA ILE A 215 7.52 2.91 -8.68
C ILE A 215 8.56 3.54 -9.62
N ALA A 216 8.31 3.56 -10.93
CA ALA A 216 9.21 4.17 -11.91
C ALA A 216 9.43 5.66 -11.65
N ARG A 217 8.41 6.36 -11.12
CA ARG A 217 8.47 7.77 -10.71
C ARG A 217 8.91 7.97 -9.26
N GLN A 218 9.34 6.90 -8.57
CA GLN A 218 9.81 6.93 -7.18
C GLN A 218 8.77 7.43 -6.17
N GLY A 219 7.48 7.18 -6.43
CA GLY A 219 6.38 7.65 -5.62
C GLY A 219 6.02 9.11 -5.86
N SER A 220 5.08 9.64 -5.05
CA SER A 220 4.60 11.01 -5.13
C SER A 220 5.01 11.84 -3.92
N THR A 221 5.72 12.94 -4.14
CA THR A 221 6.03 13.93 -3.11
C THR A 221 4.99 15.05 -3.13
N LEU A 222 3.94 14.89 -2.33
CA LEU A 222 2.91 15.91 -2.17
C LEU A 222 3.21 16.88 -1.01
N ARG A 223 3.83 16.38 0.06
CA ARG A 223 4.21 17.18 1.25
C ARG A 223 5.49 16.64 1.90
N ASP A 224 5.35 15.58 2.70
CA ASP A 224 6.38 15.12 3.64
C ASP A 224 7.22 13.95 3.13
N TYR A 225 6.73 13.21 2.12
CA TYR A 225 7.45 12.07 1.57
C TYR A 225 8.77 12.51 0.93
N ARG A 226 9.86 11.85 1.35
CA ARG A 226 11.20 11.98 0.77
C ARG A 226 11.83 10.60 0.65
N LEU A 227 12.74 10.48 -0.29
CA LEU A 227 13.62 9.31 -0.40
C LEU A 227 14.70 9.37 0.68
N PRO A 228 15.37 8.26 1.03
CA PRO A 228 16.42 8.24 2.05
C PRO A 228 17.62 9.17 1.78
N ASP A 229 17.86 9.51 0.53
CA ASP A 229 18.89 10.47 0.10
C ASP A 229 18.38 11.94 0.03
N GLY A 230 17.18 12.21 0.57
CA GLY A 230 16.52 13.52 0.52
C GLY A 230 15.80 13.82 -0.81
N GLY A 231 15.93 12.97 -1.82
CA GLY A 231 15.32 13.12 -3.13
C GLY A 231 13.79 13.12 -3.07
N GLN A 232 13.15 13.52 -4.17
CA GLN A 232 11.69 13.59 -4.31
C GLN A 232 11.19 12.63 -5.38
N GLY A 233 10.05 12.00 -5.11
CA GLY A 233 9.30 11.31 -6.14
C GLY A 233 8.59 12.28 -7.10
N THR A 234 8.31 11.82 -8.31
CA THR A 234 7.74 12.65 -9.38
C THR A 234 6.39 12.15 -9.89
N MET A 235 5.78 11.17 -9.22
CA MET A 235 4.49 10.59 -9.63
C MET A 235 3.35 11.61 -9.68
N GLN A 236 3.40 12.70 -8.92
CA GLN A 236 2.40 13.77 -8.95
C GLN A 236 2.25 14.41 -10.34
N HIS A 237 3.25 14.35 -11.19
CA HIS A 237 3.20 14.86 -12.58
C HIS A 237 2.51 13.89 -13.55
N GLU A 238 2.23 12.67 -13.12
CA GLU A 238 1.56 11.63 -13.91
C GLU A 238 0.07 11.46 -13.56
N PHE A 239 -0.42 12.18 -12.56
CA PHE A 239 -1.81 12.03 -12.12
C PHE A 239 -2.80 12.35 -13.23
N LYS A 240 -3.77 11.47 -13.39
CA LYS A 240 -4.84 11.59 -14.37
C LYS A 240 -6.13 12.13 -13.75
N VAL A 241 -6.36 11.84 -12.48
CA VAL A 241 -7.53 12.33 -11.74
C VAL A 241 -7.19 12.79 -10.33
N TYR A 242 -6.26 12.13 -9.63
CA TYR A 242 -6.00 12.43 -8.22
C TYR A 242 -5.54 13.88 -8.03
N GLY A 243 -6.28 14.63 -7.19
CA GLY A 243 -5.98 16.03 -6.90
C GLY A 243 -6.43 17.04 -7.97
N ARG A 244 -6.89 16.58 -9.14
CA ARG A 244 -7.20 17.39 -10.34
C ARG A 244 -8.68 17.79 -10.45
N GLY A 245 -9.37 17.96 -9.32
CA GLY A 245 -10.78 18.36 -9.33
C GLY A 245 -11.04 19.68 -10.09
N GLY A 246 -11.95 19.67 -11.05
CA GLY A 246 -12.26 20.80 -11.93
C GLY A 246 -11.40 20.90 -13.19
N GLU A 247 -10.24 20.23 -13.25
CA GLU A 247 -9.39 20.19 -14.44
C GLU A 247 -9.98 19.26 -15.52
N PRO A 248 -9.66 19.49 -16.81
CA PRO A 248 -10.15 18.64 -17.89
C PRO A 248 -9.55 17.22 -17.81
N CYS A 249 -10.40 16.22 -18.06
CA CYS A 249 -9.98 14.83 -18.20
C CYS A 249 -9.13 14.66 -19.48
N ASP A 250 -7.96 14.05 -19.35
CA ASP A 250 -7.03 13.81 -20.48
C ASP A 250 -7.64 12.96 -21.62
N ARG A 251 -8.77 12.24 -21.37
CA ARG A 251 -9.44 11.42 -22.39
C ARG A 251 -10.57 12.13 -23.14
N CYS A 252 -11.37 12.91 -22.43
CA CYS A 252 -12.64 13.40 -22.97
C CYS A 252 -12.90 14.89 -22.71
N GLY A 253 -11.99 15.60 -22.05
CA GLY A 253 -12.12 17.00 -21.72
C GLY A 253 -13.13 17.33 -20.60
N THR A 254 -13.97 16.39 -20.17
CA THR A 254 -14.93 16.63 -19.09
C THR A 254 -14.19 16.97 -17.80
N PRO A 255 -14.64 17.99 -17.03
CA PRO A 255 -14.03 18.32 -15.75
C PRO A 255 -14.03 17.13 -14.77
N ILE A 256 -12.90 16.88 -14.14
CA ILE A 256 -12.76 15.85 -13.09
C ILE A 256 -13.63 16.22 -11.89
N ALA A 257 -14.52 15.31 -11.53
CA ALA A 257 -15.37 15.46 -10.35
C ALA A 257 -14.61 15.08 -9.08
N LYS A 258 -14.98 15.74 -7.97
CA LYS A 258 -14.50 15.42 -6.63
C LYS A 258 -15.68 15.01 -5.77
N SER A 259 -15.56 13.89 -5.06
CA SER A 259 -16.55 13.41 -4.10
C SER A 259 -15.89 12.77 -2.87
N ARG A 260 -16.66 12.03 -2.08
CA ARG A 260 -16.17 11.31 -0.91
C ARG A 260 -16.71 9.88 -0.91
N VAL A 261 -15.79 8.89 -0.84
CA VAL A 261 -16.13 7.47 -0.80
C VAL A 261 -15.37 6.81 0.35
N GLY A 262 -16.05 6.11 1.24
CA GLY A 262 -15.41 5.45 2.39
C GLY A 262 -14.62 6.42 3.28
N GLY A 263 -15.11 7.66 3.46
CA GLY A 263 -14.43 8.69 4.24
C GLY A 263 -13.22 9.34 3.55
N ARG A 264 -12.88 8.95 2.30
CA ARG A 264 -11.71 9.45 1.54
C ARG A 264 -12.12 10.36 0.40
N GLY A 265 -11.38 11.46 0.21
CA GLY A 265 -11.49 12.28 -1.00
C GLY A 265 -11.31 11.40 -2.24
N THR A 266 -12.11 11.62 -3.26
CA THR A 266 -12.22 10.75 -4.44
C THR A 266 -12.31 11.61 -5.67
N TRP A 267 -11.46 11.34 -6.66
CA TRP A 267 -11.44 12.06 -7.94
C TRP A 267 -11.68 11.08 -9.09
N PHE A 268 -12.57 11.47 -10.00
CA PHE A 268 -12.96 10.63 -11.13
C PHE A 268 -13.51 11.48 -12.29
N CYS A 269 -13.49 10.94 -13.49
CA CYS A 269 -14.16 11.56 -14.63
C CYS A 269 -15.58 11.00 -14.77
N PRO A 270 -16.64 11.81 -14.64
CA PRO A 270 -18.03 11.31 -14.68
C PRO A 270 -18.41 10.73 -16.06
N THR A 271 -17.82 11.22 -17.14
CA THR A 271 -18.05 10.70 -18.50
C THR A 271 -17.31 9.39 -18.76
N CYS A 272 -16.02 9.32 -18.40
CA CYS A 272 -15.22 8.09 -18.62
C CYS A 272 -15.54 6.97 -17.63
N GLN A 273 -16.10 7.30 -16.47
CA GLN A 273 -16.46 6.39 -15.38
C GLN A 273 -17.96 6.56 -15.04
N PRO A 274 -18.88 6.23 -15.97
CA PRO A 274 -20.31 6.43 -15.73
C PRO A 274 -20.82 5.52 -14.62
N PHE A 275 -21.82 6.02 -13.87
CA PHE A 275 -22.45 5.26 -12.82
C PHE A 275 -23.96 5.56 -12.78
N ASP A 276 -24.76 4.52 -12.95
CA ASP A 276 -26.22 4.56 -12.75
C ASP A 276 -26.57 3.76 -11.48
N PRO A 277 -26.98 4.43 -10.39
CA PRO A 277 -27.36 3.77 -9.13
C PRO A 277 -28.55 2.81 -9.29
N ILE A 278 -29.50 3.12 -10.18
CA ILE A 278 -30.70 2.29 -10.41
C ILE A 278 -30.33 1.01 -11.15
N ARG A 279 -29.51 1.13 -12.19
CA ARG A 279 -28.99 -0.02 -12.93
C ARG A 279 -28.17 -0.94 -12.01
N SER A 280 -27.28 -0.39 -11.21
CA SER A 280 -26.48 -1.15 -10.24
C SER A 280 -27.32 -1.87 -9.20
N ALA A 281 -28.48 -1.31 -8.78
CA ALA A 281 -29.40 -1.98 -7.88
C ALA A 281 -30.11 -3.17 -8.57
N LYS A 282 -30.54 -3.00 -9.82
CA LYS A 282 -31.15 -4.08 -10.64
C LYS A 282 -30.16 -5.20 -10.92
N GLU A 283 -28.90 -4.89 -11.24
CA GLU A 283 -27.84 -5.88 -11.46
C GLU A 283 -27.58 -6.71 -10.20
N ARG A 284 -27.56 -6.09 -9.02
CA ARG A 284 -27.49 -6.81 -7.71
C ARG A 284 -28.66 -7.77 -7.48
N GLN A 285 -29.86 -7.35 -7.84
CA GLN A 285 -31.05 -8.19 -7.68
C GLN A 285 -31.05 -9.39 -8.63
N ALA A 286 -30.61 -9.20 -9.88
CA ALA A 286 -30.46 -10.26 -10.86
C ALA A 286 -29.38 -11.29 -10.47
N ALA A 287 -28.23 -10.84 -9.95
CA ALA A 287 -27.19 -11.71 -9.45
C ALA A 287 -27.62 -12.60 -8.28
N ARG A 288 -28.47 -12.05 -7.39
CA ARG A 288 -29.05 -12.82 -6.27
C ARG A 288 -30.03 -13.90 -6.73
N SER A 289 -30.86 -13.59 -7.73
CA SER A 289 -31.85 -14.55 -8.27
C SER A 289 -31.19 -15.69 -9.03
N SER A 290 -30.02 -15.48 -9.63
CA SER A 290 -29.26 -16.53 -10.33
C SER A 290 -28.52 -17.49 -9.38
N SER A 291 -28.09 -17.01 -8.20
CA SER A 291 -27.40 -17.84 -7.19
C SER A 291 -28.33 -18.70 -6.33
N SER A 292 -29.64 -18.42 -6.35
CA SER A 292 -30.64 -19.14 -5.56
C SER A 292 -31.35 -20.27 -6.28
N ARG A 293 -30.95 -20.64 -7.53
CA ARG A 293 -31.51 -21.82 -8.21
C ARG A 293 -30.88 -23.08 -7.64
N PRO A 294 -31.65 -23.98 -6.96
CA PRO A 294 -31.14 -25.24 -6.52
C PRO A 294 -30.87 -26.15 -7.75
N SER A 295 -29.72 -26.82 -7.75
CA SER A 295 -29.42 -27.86 -8.73
C SER A 295 -30.50 -28.95 -8.68
N ARG A 296 -31.31 -29.06 -9.73
CA ARG A 296 -32.21 -30.19 -9.89
C ARG A 296 -31.35 -31.45 -9.99
N SER A 297 -31.33 -32.25 -8.93
CA SER A 297 -30.81 -33.58 -8.94
C SER A 297 -31.62 -34.42 -9.95
N ARG A 298 -30.98 -34.85 -11.02
CA ARG A 298 -31.51 -35.94 -11.88
C ARG A 298 -31.58 -37.20 -11.02
N ARG A 299 -32.77 -37.54 -10.55
CA ARG A 299 -33.08 -38.94 -10.15
C ARG A 299 -33.02 -39.77 -11.41
N GLN A 300 -32.01 -40.59 -11.56
CA GLN A 300 -32.03 -41.72 -12.49
C GLN A 300 -32.97 -42.77 -11.88
N SER A 301 -34.08 -43.02 -12.57
CA SER A 301 -34.94 -44.17 -12.31
C SER A 301 -34.31 -45.37 -13.04
N SER A 302 -33.87 -46.32 -12.27
CA SER A 302 -33.53 -47.65 -12.77
C SER A 302 -34.79 -48.49 -12.82
N VAL A 303 -35.09 -49.11 -13.96
CA VAL A 303 -35.90 -50.34 -14.14
C VAL A 303 -34.98 -51.36 -14.72
#